data_2308d3ea3c678603f11fefea00ba4ad2
#
_entry.id   2308d3ea3c678603f11fefea00ba4ad2
#
_cell.length_a   1.000
_cell.length_b   1.000
_cell.length_c   1.000
_cell.angle_alpha   90.00
_cell.angle_beta   90.00
_cell.angle_gamma   90.00
#
_symmetry.space_group_name_H-M   'P 1'
#
loop_
_entity.id
_entity.type
_entity.pdbx_description
1 polymer ?
#
loop_
_entity_poly.entity_id
_entity_poly.type
_entity_poly.pdbx_seq_one_letter_code
_entity_poly.pdbx_strand_id
1 'polypeptide(L)'
;MDLRLHWLARTLADIPEGDAWLGARERAILSRLRFSKRRSDWRLGRWTAKCALLAFRPDDFPAMPALDILAAEDGGPEAYASCGGAVDVSLSISHSHGRGLCAVAPGKCAVGCDLERIERKSLERSISS
;
A
#
# COMPACT_ATOMS: atom_id res chain seq x y z
N MET A 1 -13.24 -1.08 -21.81
CA MET A 1 -13.03 -0.61 -20.44
C MET A 1 -11.55 -0.58 -20.13
N ASP A 2 -10.99 0.62 -20.05
CA ASP A 2 -9.55 0.76 -19.80
C ASP A 2 -9.27 0.54 -18.34
N LEU A 3 -8.78 -0.65 -18.01
CA LEU A 3 -8.20 -0.92 -16.71
C LEU A 3 -6.81 -0.29 -16.67
N ARG A 4 -6.73 0.95 -16.19
CA ARG A 4 -5.45 1.58 -15.94
C ARG A 4 -4.89 0.97 -14.66
N LEU A 5 -3.93 0.11 -14.84
CA LEU A 5 -3.20 -0.48 -13.73
C LEU A 5 -1.95 0.36 -13.47
N HIS A 6 -1.85 0.93 -12.28
CA HIS A 6 -0.63 1.60 -11.82
C HIS A 6 0.03 0.74 -10.77
N TRP A 7 1.34 0.58 -10.88
CA TRP A 7 2.08 -0.12 -9.86
C TRP A 7 3.42 0.55 -9.62
N LEU A 8 3.95 0.33 -8.44
CA LEU A 8 5.13 1.05 -7.96
C LEU A 8 5.85 0.19 -6.92
N ALA A 9 7.17 0.24 -6.96
CA ALA A 9 8.02 -0.49 -6.02
C ALA A 9 8.83 0.48 -5.17
N ARG A 10 9.08 0.09 -3.91
CA ARG A 10 9.93 0.84 -2.97
C ARG A 10 10.77 -0.15 -2.15
N THR A 11 11.84 0.36 -1.57
CA THR A 11 12.70 -0.42 -0.69
C THR A 11 12.68 0.15 0.73
N LEU A 12 13.26 -0.57 1.67
CA LEU A 12 13.37 -0.09 3.05
C LEU A 12 14.11 1.24 3.13
N ALA A 13 15.10 1.46 2.26
CA ALA A 13 15.86 2.70 2.22
C ALA A 13 15.02 3.92 1.80
N ASP A 14 13.89 3.69 1.12
CA ASP A 14 13.01 4.76 0.67
C ASP A 14 12.09 5.28 1.78
N ILE A 15 11.96 4.55 2.88
CA ILE A 15 11.03 4.92 3.95
C ILE A 15 11.62 6.06 4.79
N PRO A 16 10.90 7.17 4.97
CA PRO A 16 11.37 8.25 5.84
C PRO A 16 11.51 7.80 7.29
N GLU A 17 12.40 8.46 8.02
CA GLU A 17 12.48 8.28 9.46
C GLU A 17 11.21 8.84 10.13
N GLY A 18 10.80 8.20 11.22
CA GLY A 18 9.63 8.62 11.97
C GLY A 18 8.33 8.17 11.32
N ASP A 19 7.22 8.59 11.92
CA ASP A 19 5.88 8.12 11.58
C ASP A 19 4.93 9.23 11.13
N ALA A 20 5.47 10.41 10.81
CA ALA A 20 4.65 11.57 10.43
C ALA A 20 3.82 11.36 9.16
N TRP A 21 4.25 10.42 8.31
CA TRP A 21 3.55 10.09 7.07
C TRP A 21 2.40 9.11 7.26
N LEU A 22 2.25 8.52 8.45
CA LEU A 22 1.18 7.59 8.77
C LEU A 22 -0.08 8.33 9.22
N GLY A 23 -1.24 7.77 8.89
CA GLY A 23 -2.51 8.24 9.43
C GLY A 23 -2.71 7.79 10.88
N ALA A 24 -3.72 8.34 11.53
CA ALA A 24 -3.97 8.07 12.96
C ALA A 24 -4.27 6.58 13.22
N ARG A 25 -5.07 5.96 12.36
CA ARG A 25 -5.43 4.54 12.51
C ARG A 25 -4.23 3.64 12.24
N GLU A 26 -3.36 4.04 11.30
CA GLU A 26 -2.14 3.31 11.01
C GLU A 26 -1.15 3.38 12.17
N ARG A 27 -1.01 4.54 12.82
CA ARG A 27 -0.16 4.67 14.00
C ARG A 27 -0.63 3.77 15.13
N ALA A 28 -1.93 3.67 15.31
CA ALA A 28 -2.50 2.79 16.33
C ALA A 28 -2.14 1.32 16.06
N ILE A 29 -2.17 0.89 14.79
CA ILE A 29 -1.78 -0.46 14.41
C ILE A 29 -0.28 -0.68 14.67
N LEU A 30 0.56 0.24 14.22
CA LEU A 30 2.01 0.14 14.38
C LEU A 30 2.41 0.04 15.85
N SER A 31 1.72 0.76 16.73
CA SER A 31 2.00 0.73 18.17
C SER A 31 1.78 -0.65 18.80
N ARG A 32 0.98 -1.51 18.17
CA ARG A 32 0.70 -2.87 18.63
C ARG A 32 1.68 -3.90 18.10
N LEU A 33 2.46 -3.57 17.08
CA LEU A 33 3.43 -4.47 16.51
C LEU A 33 4.70 -4.46 17.34
N ARG A 34 5.10 -5.64 17.84
CA ARG A 34 6.22 -5.76 18.78
C ARG A 34 7.55 -6.12 18.13
N PHE A 35 7.52 -6.91 17.06
CA PHE A 35 8.73 -7.43 16.45
C PHE A 35 9.27 -6.49 15.39
N SER A 36 10.57 -6.21 15.44
CA SER A 36 11.25 -5.27 14.53
C SER A 36 11.05 -5.61 13.07
N LYS A 37 11.19 -6.88 12.71
CA LYS A 37 11.00 -7.31 11.32
C LYS A 37 9.59 -7.05 10.84
N ARG A 38 8.60 -7.41 11.66
CA ARG A 38 7.20 -7.20 11.32
C ARG A 38 6.86 -5.72 11.17
N ARG A 39 7.40 -4.90 12.05
CA ARG A 39 7.24 -3.44 11.97
C ARG A 39 7.84 -2.90 10.69
N SER A 40 9.04 -3.33 10.33
CA SER A 40 9.70 -2.90 9.09
C SER A 40 8.91 -3.33 7.85
N ASP A 41 8.47 -4.57 7.80
CA ASP A 41 7.70 -5.09 6.66
C ASP A 41 6.36 -4.36 6.53
N TRP A 42 5.69 -4.11 7.65
CA TRP A 42 4.44 -3.38 7.68
C TRP A 42 4.62 -1.93 7.20
N ARG A 43 5.65 -1.24 7.68
CA ARG A 43 5.97 0.12 7.26
C ARG A 43 6.27 0.18 5.77
N LEU A 44 7.02 -0.79 5.27
CA LEU A 44 7.35 -0.88 3.85
C LEU A 44 6.09 -1.01 2.99
N GLY A 45 5.20 -1.90 3.36
CA GLY A 45 3.93 -2.09 2.64
C GLY A 45 3.10 -0.81 2.62
N ARG A 46 2.97 -0.14 3.76
CA ARG A 46 2.20 1.11 3.88
C ARG A 46 2.82 2.25 3.10
N TRP A 47 4.13 2.41 3.18
CA TRP A 47 4.84 3.44 2.42
C TRP A 47 4.67 3.24 0.93
N THR A 48 4.89 2.02 0.45
CA THR A 48 4.74 1.68 -0.97
C THR A 48 3.32 1.95 -1.46
N ALA A 49 2.31 1.54 -0.70
CA ALA A 49 0.92 1.76 -1.05
C ALA A 49 0.55 3.24 -1.11
N LYS A 50 1.02 4.03 -0.14
CA LYS A 50 0.75 5.47 -0.12
C LYS A 50 1.43 6.18 -1.27
N CYS A 51 2.67 5.82 -1.58
CA CYS A 51 3.36 6.36 -2.76
C CYS A 51 2.61 6.04 -4.04
N ALA A 52 2.13 4.81 -4.18
CA ALA A 52 1.38 4.39 -5.37
C ALA A 52 0.06 5.15 -5.50
N LEU A 53 -0.69 5.31 -4.39
CA LEU A 53 -1.95 6.03 -4.39
C LEU A 53 -1.78 7.51 -4.75
N LEU A 54 -0.80 8.17 -4.16
CA LEU A 54 -0.54 9.58 -4.44
C LEU A 54 -0.07 9.79 -5.87
N ALA A 55 0.69 8.84 -6.42
CA ALA A 55 1.08 8.89 -7.83
C ALA A 55 -0.12 8.68 -8.76
N PHE A 56 -1.06 7.81 -8.36
CA PHE A 56 -2.26 7.50 -9.13
C PHE A 56 -3.30 8.63 -9.07
N ARG A 57 -3.48 9.25 -7.89
CA ARG A 57 -4.46 10.33 -7.68
C ARG A 57 -3.82 11.49 -6.90
N PRO A 58 -2.93 12.26 -7.53
CA PRO A 58 -2.18 13.30 -6.81
C PRO A 58 -3.04 14.43 -6.27
N ASP A 59 -4.21 14.68 -6.87
CA ASP A 59 -5.09 15.77 -6.48
C ASP A 59 -6.08 15.41 -5.37
N ASP A 60 -6.25 14.11 -5.09
CA ASP A 60 -7.23 13.66 -4.08
C ASP A 60 -6.68 13.69 -2.67
N PHE A 61 -5.36 13.65 -2.51
CA PHE A 61 -4.72 13.54 -1.19
C PHE A 61 -3.58 14.55 -1.08
N PRO A 62 -3.76 15.63 -0.33
CA PRO A 62 -2.71 16.65 -0.21
C PRO A 62 -1.48 16.20 0.57
N ALA A 63 -1.62 15.19 1.44
CA ALA A 63 -0.51 14.71 2.24
C ALA A 63 -0.75 13.24 2.65
N MET A 64 0.34 12.51 2.87
CA MET A 64 0.26 11.10 3.28
C MET A 64 -0.49 10.84 4.59
N PRO A 65 -0.40 11.70 5.63
CA PRO A 65 -1.18 11.50 6.85
C PRO A 65 -2.70 11.58 6.65
N ALA A 66 -3.14 12.08 5.50
CA ALA A 66 -4.57 12.14 5.16
C ALA A 66 -5.11 10.80 4.66
N LEU A 67 -4.27 9.78 4.59
CA LEU A 67 -4.63 8.43 4.14
C LEU A 67 -4.34 7.41 5.23
N ASP A 68 -5.22 6.43 5.36
CA ASP A 68 -4.96 5.20 6.12
C ASP A 68 -5.13 4.00 5.19
N ILE A 69 -4.15 3.10 5.19
CA ILE A 69 -4.26 1.82 4.50
C ILE A 69 -4.50 0.76 5.56
N LEU A 70 -5.68 0.19 5.56
CA LEU A 70 -6.14 -0.74 6.59
C LEU A 70 -6.53 -2.07 5.97
N ALA A 71 -6.65 -3.11 6.80
CA ALA A 71 -7.19 -4.39 6.35
C ALA A 71 -8.71 -4.31 6.24
N ALA A 72 -9.26 -4.71 5.10
CA ALA A 72 -10.69 -4.85 4.93
C ALA A 72 -11.19 -6.14 5.59
N GLU A 73 -12.51 -6.35 5.63
CA GLU A 73 -13.10 -7.55 6.23
C GLU A 73 -12.58 -8.84 5.59
N ASP A 74 -12.29 -8.80 4.29
CA ASP A 74 -11.74 -9.95 3.57
C ASP A 74 -10.23 -10.13 3.77
N GLY A 75 -9.59 -9.24 4.56
CA GLY A 75 -8.16 -9.29 4.83
C GLY A 75 -7.29 -8.54 3.85
N GLY A 76 -7.82 -8.10 2.72
CA GLY A 76 -7.08 -7.33 1.72
C GLY A 76 -6.89 -5.87 2.14
N PRO A 77 -5.90 -5.16 1.56
CA PRO A 77 -5.69 -3.76 1.88
C PRO A 77 -6.79 -2.88 1.30
N GLU A 78 -7.18 -1.88 2.07
CA GLU A 78 -8.19 -0.90 1.63
C GLU A 78 -7.75 0.49 2.08
N ALA A 79 -7.91 1.47 1.20
CA ALA A 79 -7.55 2.86 1.48
C ALA A 79 -8.75 3.64 2.02
N TYR A 80 -8.48 4.45 3.04
CA TYR A 80 -9.48 5.32 3.66
C TYR A 80 -8.94 6.74 3.75
N ALA A 81 -9.80 7.71 3.49
CA ALA A 81 -9.47 9.10 3.76
C ALA A 81 -9.50 9.35 5.28
N SER A 82 -8.69 10.27 5.76
CA SER A 82 -8.63 10.60 7.19
C SER A 82 -9.96 11.12 7.72
N CYS A 83 -10.79 11.68 6.86
CA CYS A 83 -12.13 12.17 7.21
C CYS A 83 -13.21 11.09 7.18
N GLY A 84 -12.86 9.81 6.98
CA GLY A 84 -13.72 8.69 7.28
C GLY A 84 -14.04 7.69 6.20
N GLY A 85 -14.21 8.08 4.95
CA GLY A 85 -14.73 7.20 3.91
C GLY A 85 -13.69 6.35 3.18
N ALA A 86 -14.11 5.18 2.70
CA ALA A 86 -13.27 4.36 1.83
C ALA A 86 -13.04 5.05 0.50
N VAL A 87 -11.82 4.94 -0.02
CA VAL A 87 -11.46 5.47 -1.33
C VAL A 87 -11.82 4.44 -2.39
N ASP A 88 -12.39 4.90 -3.51
CA ASP A 88 -12.85 4.01 -4.58
C ASP A 88 -11.69 3.56 -5.48
N VAL A 89 -10.84 2.72 -4.91
CA VAL A 89 -9.69 2.11 -5.60
C VAL A 89 -9.51 0.68 -5.12
N SER A 90 -8.88 -0.14 -5.95
CA SER A 90 -8.42 -1.47 -5.56
C SER A 90 -6.91 -1.44 -5.37
N LEU A 91 -6.46 -2.03 -4.29
CA LEU A 91 -5.04 -2.09 -3.92
C LEU A 91 -4.60 -3.53 -3.76
N SER A 92 -3.37 -3.80 -4.13
CA SER A 92 -2.70 -5.05 -3.78
C SER A 92 -1.27 -4.72 -3.35
N ILE A 93 -0.85 -5.27 -2.21
CA ILE A 93 0.47 -4.99 -1.61
C ILE A 93 1.20 -6.31 -1.45
N SER A 94 2.44 -6.35 -1.91
CA SER A 94 3.34 -7.49 -1.70
C SER A 94 4.69 -6.98 -1.23
N HIS A 95 5.40 -7.80 -0.47
CA HIS A 95 6.77 -7.47 -0.09
C HIS A 95 7.62 -8.74 0.00
N SER A 96 8.89 -8.58 -0.31
CA SER A 96 9.85 -9.68 -0.25
C SER A 96 11.26 -9.09 -0.23
N HIS A 97 12.10 -9.59 0.66
CA HIS A 97 13.52 -9.23 0.72
C HIS A 97 13.78 -7.71 0.80
N GLY A 98 12.99 -7.02 1.63
CA GLY A 98 13.13 -5.57 1.83
C GLY A 98 12.64 -4.73 0.65
N ARG A 99 11.89 -5.32 -0.28
CA ARG A 99 11.28 -4.64 -1.42
C ARG A 99 9.77 -4.76 -1.33
N GLY A 100 9.07 -3.64 -1.45
CA GLY A 100 7.62 -3.58 -1.49
C GLY A 100 7.11 -3.27 -2.89
N LEU A 101 5.97 -3.82 -3.23
CA LEU A 101 5.29 -3.58 -4.49
C LEU A 101 3.82 -3.32 -4.21
N CYS A 102 3.26 -2.30 -4.83
CA CYS A 102 1.83 -2.02 -4.76
C CYS A 102 1.26 -1.80 -6.14
N ALA A 103 0.15 -2.46 -6.44
CA ALA A 103 -0.65 -2.21 -7.63
C ALA A 103 -1.93 -1.50 -7.24
N VAL A 104 -2.34 -0.53 -8.04
CA VAL A 104 -3.54 0.29 -7.83
C VAL A 104 -4.36 0.29 -9.12
N ALA A 105 -5.67 0.09 -8.97
CA ALA A 105 -6.61 0.19 -10.08
C ALA A 105 -7.82 1.02 -9.63
N PRO A 106 -8.52 1.73 -10.57
CA PRO A 106 -9.72 2.45 -10.21
C PRO A 106 -10.86 1.49 -9.87
N GLY A 107 -11.69 1.91 -8.93
CA GLY A 107 -12.89 1.16 -8.56
C GLY A 107 -12.61 -0.04 -7.68
N LYS A 108 -13.66 -0.44 -6.95
CA LYS A 108 -13.62 -1.67 -6.16
C LYS A 108 -14.24 -2.78 -6.99
N CYS A 109 -13.43 -3.66 -7.52
CA CYS A 109 -13.96 -4.77 -8.27
C CYS A 109 -13.20 -6.07 -7.93
N ALA A 110 -13.75 -7.18 -8.43
CA ALA A 110 -13.20 -8.52 -8.24
C ALA A 110 -11.82 -8.71 -8.87
N VAL A 111 -11.19 -7.63 -9.34
CA VAL A 111 -9.87 -7.61 -9.93
C VAL A 111 -8.76 -7.77 -8.88
N GLY A 112 -9.10 -7.70 -7.58
CA GLY A 112 -8.11 -7.84 -6.51
C GLY A 112 -7.25 -9.10 -6.63
N CYS A 113 -7.85 -10.23 -7.01
CA CYS A 113 -7.11 -11.48 -7.19
C CYS A 113 -6.13 -11.41 -8.35
N ASP A 114 -6.50 -10.74 -9.44
CA ASP A 114 -5.64 -10.61 -10.61
C ASP A 114 -4.49 -9.64 -10.32
N LEU A 115 -4.74 -8.59 -9.54
CA LEU A 115 -3.69 -7.67 -9.12
C LEU A 115 -2.64 -8.40 -8.28
N GLU A 116 -3.05 -9.25 -7.36
CA GLU A 116 -2.12 -10.04 -6.55
C GLU A 116 -1.24 -10.95 -7.40
N ARG A 117 -1.80 -11.59 -8.41
CA ARG A 117 -1.04 -12.44 -9.32
C ARG A 117 0.02 -11.66 -10.08
N ILE A 118 -0.33 -10.48 -10.57
CA ILE A 118 0.58 -9.61 -11.30
C ILE A 118 1.72 -9.18 -10.39
N GLU A 119 1.43 -8.77 -9.16
CA GLU A 119 2.43 -8.37 -8.19
C GLU A 119 3.40 -9.50 -7.84
N ARG A 120 2.88 -10.70 -7.61
CA ARG A 120 3.71 -11.87 -7.31
C ARG A 120 4.68 -12.17 -8.45
N LYS A 121 4.20 -12.16 -9.68
CA LYS A 121 5.05 -12.37 -10.85
C LYS A 121 6.12 -11.30 -10.98
N SER A 122 5.78 -10.05 -10.73
CA SER A 122 6.72 -8.95 -10.77
C SER A 122 7.80 -9.06 -9.69
N LEU A 123 7.44 -9.45 -8.47
CA LEU A 123 8.38 -9.69 -7.39
C LEU A 123 9.29 -10.89 -7.68
N GLU A 124 8.74 -11.97 -8.20
CA GLU A 124 9.51 -13.14 -8.58
C GLU A 124 10.54 -12.80 -9.66
N ARG A 125 10.16 -12.02 -10.65
CA ARG A 125 11.09 -11.55 -11.69
C ARG A 125 12.19 -10.67 -11.11
N SER A 126 11.87 -9.83 -10.16
CA SER A 126 12.86 -8.98 -9.50
C SER A 126 13.86 -9.78 -8.68
N ILE A 127 13.41 -10.88 -8.08
CA ILE A 127 14.24 -11.75 -7.25
C ILE A 127 15.12 -12.65 -8.12
N SER A 128 14.64 -13.06 -9.27
CA SER A 128 15.37 -13.99 -10.16
C SER A 128 16.34 -13.28 -11.11
N SER A 129 16.36 -12.00 -11.12
CA SER A 129 17.35 -11.24 -11.89
C SER A 129 18.57 -10.91 -11.00
#